data_aad8b17548a910fbdce8fa226ff931d6
#
_entry.id   aad8b17548a910fbdce8fa226ff931d6
#
_cell.length_a   1.000
_cell.length_b   1.000
_cell.length_c   1.000
_cell.angle_alpha   90.00
_cell.angle_beta   90.00
_cell.angle_gamma   90.00
#
_symmetry.space_group_name_H-M   'P 1'
#
loop_
_entity.id
_entity.type
_entity.pdbx_description
1 polymer ?
#
loop_
_entity_poly.entity_id
_entity_poly.type
_entity_poly.pdbx_seq_one_letter_code
_entity_poly.pdbx_strand_id
1 'polypeptide(L)'
;SPITNPDEVSHLWEQVKLKEKGGNKTVLGGIPDSLPSLVKAYRIQDKVANVGFDWKQREDVWEKVKEEIAEFEEELTSERMNELTNERMEAEFGDLLFSLINVARLYKIKPDNALEQTNLKFINRFNYIEAKAKEQNKNLQDMSLEEMEALWQEAKQA
;
A
#
# COMPACT_ATOMS: atom_id res chain seq x y z
N SER A 1 -24.90 3.94 29.01
CA SER A 1 -25.56 4.14 27.71
C SER A 1 -25.14 3.07 26.72
N PRO A 2 -26.05 2.55 25.89
CA PRO A 2 -25.72 1.53 24.93
C PRO A 2 -24.75 2.08 23.89
N ILE A 3 -23.70 1.32 23.60
CA ILE A 3 -22.71 1.65 22.58
C ILE A 3 -23.36 1.38 21.23
N THR A 4 -23.55 2.42 20.42
CA THR A 4 -24.25 2.32 19.13
C THR A 4 -23.34 2.57 17.94
N ASN A 5 -22.09 3.03 18.16
CA ASN A 5 -21.14 3.39 17.12
C ASN A 5 -20.13 2.26 16.93
N PRO A 6 -19.93 1.75 15.68
CA PRO A 6 -18.93 0.72 15.42
C PRO A 6 -17.51 1.09 15.85
N ASP A 7 -17.14 2.37 15.77
CA ASP A 7 -15.82 2.84 16.19
C ASP A 7 -15.63 2.74 17.70
N GLU A 8 -16.69 3.05 18.47
CA GLU A 8 -16.67 2.90 19.92
C GLU A 8 -16.57 1.43 20.34
N VAL A 9 -17.27 0.55 19.63
CA VAL A 9 -17.20 -0.90 19.85
C VAL A 9 -15.79 -1.40 19.60
N SER A 10 -15.18 -1.00 18.49
CA SER A 10 -13.81 -1.38 18.14
C SER A 10 -12.81 -0.91 19.18
N HIS A 11 -12.94 0.33 19.64
CA HIS A 11 -12.10 0.92 20.68
C HIS A 11 -12.22 0.13 21.99
N LEU A 12 -13.45 -0.20 22.38
CA LEU A 12 -13.72 -0.96 23.60
C LEU A 12 -13.11 -2.35 23.53
N TRP A 13 -13.22 -3.04 22.37
CA TRP A 13 -12.62 -4.35 22.15
C TRP A 13 -11.11 -4.31 22.30
N GLU A 14 -10.43 -3.30 21.76
CA GLU A 14 -8.98 -3.15 21.91
C GLU A 14 -8.60 -2.96 23.38
N GLN A 15 -9.37 -2.16 24.14
CA GLN A 15 -9.13 -1.98 25.57
C GLN A 15 -9.32 -3.29 26.36
N VAL A 16 -10.35 -4.05 26.04
CA VAL A 16 -10.61 -5.34 26.69
C VAL A 16 -9.50 -6.33 26.40
N LYS A 17 -9.04 -6.40 25.14
CA LYS A 17 -7.92 -7.27 24.76
C LYS A 17 -6.63 -6.91 25.50
N LEU A 18 -6.35 -5.62 25.67
CA LEU A 18 -5.18 -5.16 26.40
C LEU A 18 -5.23 -5.58 27.88
N LYS A 19 -6.41 -5.56 28.48
CA LYS A 19 -6.60 -5.96 29.87
C LYS A 19 -6.54 -7.47 30.06
N GLU A 20 -7.18 -8.24 29.17
CA GLU A 20 -7.29 -9.70 29.32
C GLU A 20 -5.98 -10.45 29.05
N LYS A 21 -5.22 -10.00 28.08
CA LYS A 21 -4.02 -10.69 27.64
C LYS A 21 -2.77 -10.36 28.47
N GLY A 22 -2.87 -9.83 29.64
CA GLY A 22 -1.74 -9.63 30.60
C GLY A 22 -0.32 -9.48 30.06
N GLY A 23 -0.08 -9.87 28.81
CA GLY A 23 1.21 -9.79 28.12
C GLY A 23 1.29 -8.67 27.09
N ASN A 24 0.16 -8.10 26.66
CA ASN A 24 0.15 -6.98 25.72
C ASN A 24 0.01 -5.67 26.47
N LYS A 25 1.13 -5.20 26.99
CA LYS A 25 1.18 -3.93 27.76
C LYS A 25 1.18 -2.70 26.87
N THR A 26 1.36 -2.88 25.55
CA THR A 26 1.42 -1.79 24.59
C THR A 26 0.37 -1.98 23.51
N VAL A 27 -0.04 -0.86 22.89
CA VAL A 27 -1.05 -0.88 21.82
C VAL A 27 -0.62 -1.77 20.66
N LEU A 28 0.66 -1.73 20.30
CA LEU A 28 1.19 -2.43 19.13
C LEU A 28 1.82 -3.79 19.44
N GLY A 29 1.93 -4.15 20.72
CA GLY A 29 2.63 -5.37 21.14
C GLY A 29 2.02 -6.68 20.64
N GLY A 30 0.73 -6.67 20.29
CA GLY A 30 0.04 -7.87 19.78
C GLY A 30 0.14 -8.08 18.27
N ILE A 31 0.84 -7.22 17.57
CA ILE A 31 1.01 -7.36 16.11
C ILE A 31 2.15 -8.35 15.85
N PRO A 32 1.89 -9.49 15.16
CA PRO A 32 2.95 -10.46 14.86
C PRO A 32 4.03 -9.86 13.95
N ASP A 33 5.29 -10.12 14.27
CA ASP A 33 6.43 -9.70 13.46
C ASP A 33 6.43 -10.34 12.07
N SER A 34 5.81 -11.51 11.94
CA SER A 34 5.78 -12.29 10.70
C SER A 34 4.76 -11.82 9.68
N LEU A 35 3.90 -10.84 10.02
CA LEU A 35 2.93 -10.33 9.05
C LEU A 35 3.64 -9.66 7.87
N PRO A 36 3.12 -9.85 6.64
CA PRO A 36 3.60 -9.09 5.49
C PRO A 36 3.51 -7.58 5.75
N SER A 37 4.51 -6.84 5.30
CA SER A 37 4.66 -5.42 5.63
C SER A 37 3.45 -4.57 5.29
N LEU A 38 2.79 -4.83 4.15
CA LEU A 38 1.60 -4.07 3.74
C LEU A 38 0.44 -4.28 4.72
N VAL A 39 0.19 -5.53 5.09
CA VAL A 39 -0.87 -5.89 6.06
C VAL A 39 -0.51 -5.33 7.44
N LYS A 40 0.76 -5.45 7.82
CA LYS A 40 1.25 -4.93 9.11
C LYS A 40 1.02 -3.42 9.23
N ALA A 41 1.33 -2.66 8.18
CA ALA A 41 1.12 -1.21 8.18
C ALA A 41 -0.35 -0.86 8.41
N TYR A 42 -1.26 -1.54 7.73
CA TYR A 42 -2.70 -1.33 7.90
C TYR A 42 -3.13 -1.61 9.35
N ARG A 43 -2.65 -2.72 9.91
CA ARG A 43 -3.01 -3.11 11.28
C ARG A 43 -2.45 -2.14 12.32
N ILE A 44 -1.22 -1.68 12.13
CA ILE A 44 -0.61 -0.67 13.00
C ILE A 44 -1.50 0.58 13.03
N GLN A 45 -1.87 1.08 11.86
CA GLN A 45 -2.68 2.29 11.73
C GLN A 45 -4.05 2.12 12.37
N ASP A 46 -4.66 0.97 12.15
CA ASP A 46 -5.97 0.66 12.71
C ASP A 46 -5.93 0.62 14.25
N LYS A 47 -4.92 -0.01 14.80
CA LYS A 47 -4.77 -0.10 16.26
C LYS A 47 -4.52 1.26 16.92
N VAL A 48 -3.66 2.08 16.34
CA VAL A 48 -3.41 3.41 16.92
C VAL A 48 -4.61 4.34 16.73
N ALA A 49 -5.36 4.19 15.65
CA ALA A 49 -6.61 4.91 15.44
C ALA A 49 -7.63 4.59 16.55
N ASN A 50 -7.71 3.32 16.94
CA ASN A 50 -8.64 2.87 18.00
C ASN A 50 -8.35 3.50 19.37
N VAL A 51 -7.15 3.99 19.60
CA VAL A 51 -6.81 4.70 20.84
C VAL A 51 -6.72 6.22 20.65
N GLY A 52 -7.23 6.72 19.54
CA GLY A 52 -7.36 8.16 19.30
C GLY A 52 -6.27 8.80 18.45
N PHE A 53 -5.28 8.02 18.01
CA PHE A 53 -4.21 8.54 17.15
C PHE A 53 -4.59 8.35 15.68
N ASP A 54 -5.37 9.31 15.16
CA ASP A 54 -5.87 9.25 13.80
C ASP A 54 -6.12 10.65 13.23
N TRP A 55 -6.34 10.72 11.94
CA TRP A 55 -6.72 11.94 11.23
C TRP A 55 -8.14 12.33 11.64
N LYS A 56 -8.36 13.61 11.94
CA LYS A 56 -9.69 14.12 12.25
C LYS A 56 -10.58 14.17 11.02
N GLN A 57 -10.01 14.55 9.89
CA GLN A 57 -10.70 14.60 8.60
C GLN A 57 -9.93 13.71 7.62
N ARG A 58 -10.63 12.74 7.04
CA ARG A 58 -9.98 11.80 6.11
C ARG A 58 -9.38 12.46 4.88
N GLU A 59 -9.93 13.61 4.48
CA GLU A 59 -9.44 14.38 3.34
C GLU A 59 -8.02 14.91 3.55
N ASP A 60 -7.66 15.16 4.80
CA ASP A 60 -6.35 15.71 5.14
C ASP A 60 -5.20 14.72 4.95
N VAL A 61 -5.50 13.42 4.94
CA VAL A 61 -4.49 12.39 4.72
C VAL A 61 -3.87 12.51 3.32
N TRP A 62 -4.64 12.99 2.34
CA TRP A 62 -4.13 13.16 0.99
C TRP A 62 -3.04 14.23 0.91
N GLU A 63 -3.16 15.28 1.72
CA GLU A 63 -2.10 16.29 1.82
C GLU A 63 -0.80 15.67 2.35
N LYS A 64 -0.89 14.72 3.28
CA LYS A 64 0.28 13.99 3.77
C LYS A 64 0.93 13.16 2.65
N VAL A 65 0.13 12.52 1.80
CA VAL A 65 0.65 11.78 0.64
C VAL A 65 1.44 12.70 -0.28
N LYS A 66 0.90 13.88 -0.59
CA LYS A 66 1.59 14.87 -1.43
C LYS A 66 2.91 15.32 -0.81
N GLU A 67 2.93 15.51 0.50
CA GLU A 67 4.13 15.86 1.25
C GLU A 67 5.20 14.77 1.12
N GLU A 68 4.80 13.51 1.30
CA GLU A 68 5.73 12.37 1.19
C GLU A 68 6.22 12.16 -0.25
N ILE A 69 5.38 12.44 -1.26
CA ILE A 69 5.80 12.43 -2.66
C ILE A 69 6.91 13.46 -2.88
N ALA A 70 6.71 14.68 -2.39
CA ALA A 70 7.69 15.75 -2.54
C ALA A 70 9.03 15.39 -1.87
N GLU A 71 8.99 14.82 -0.68
CA GLU A 71 10.19 14.38 0.03
C GLU A 71 10.92 13.26 -0.73
N PHE A 72 10.18 12.32 -1.29
CA PHE A 72 10.77 11.26 -2.10
C PHE A 72 11.38 11.81 -3.38
N GLU A 73 10.71 12.73 -4.06
CA GLU A 73 11.23 13.39 -5.26
C GLU A 73 12.54 14.13 -5.00
N GLU A 74 12.66 14.79 -3.84
CA GLU A 74 13.90 15.46 -3.44
C GLU A 74 15.07 14.47 -3.37
N GLU A 75 14.85 13.28 -2.82
CA GLU A 75 15.89 12.25 -2.75
C GLU A 75 16.26 11.71 -4.14
N LEU A 76 15.28 11.56 -5.04
CA LEU A 76 15.51 11.11 -6.41
C LEU A 76 16.35 12.11 -7.23
N THR A 77 16.18 13.40 -6.97
CA THR A 77 16.89 14.47 -7.71
C THR A 77 18.19 14.89 -7.03
N SER A 78 18.54 14.29 -5.89
CA SER A 78 19.78 14.57 -5.19
C SER A 78 20.96 14.09 -6.04
N GLU A 79 21.97 14.97 -6.25
CA GLU A 79 23.20 14.65 -6.99
C GLU A 79 24.13 13.72 -6.22
N ARG A 80 23.80 13.41 -4.94
CA ARG A 80 24.63 12.57 -4.08
C ARG A 80 24.26 11.09 -4.26
N MET A 81 24.82 10.46 -5.24
CA MET A 81 24.67 9.01 -5.49
C MET A 81 25.65 8.22 -4.63
N ASN A 82 25.31 7.98 -3.36
CA ASN A 82 26.08 7.10 -2.47
C ASN A 82 25.13 6.18 -1.70
N GLU A 83 25.67 5.25 -0.90
CA GLU A 83 24.88 4.30 -0.12
C GLU A 83 23.87 4.99 0.82
N LEU A 84 24.26 6.10 1.43
CA LEU A 84 23.39 6.89 2.29
C LEU A 84 22.19 7.45 1.55
N THR A 85 22.38 7.83 0.29
CA THR A 85 21.28 8.31 -0.58
C THR A 85 20.29 7.19 -0.85
N ASN A 86 20.78 5.97 -1.13
CA ASN A 86 19.92 4.79 -1.35
C ASN A 86 19.12 4.45 -0.10
N GLU A 87 19.73 4.50 1.08
CA GLU A 87 19.04 4.27 2.35
C GLU A 87 17.94 5.31 2.59
N ARG A 88 18.23 6.59 2.28
CA ARG A 88 17.25 7.67 2.39
C ARG A 88 16.11 7.50 1.39
N MET A 89 16.41 7.13 0.17
CA MET A 89 15.39 6.85 -0.85
C MET A 89 14.46 5.74 -0.40
N GLU A 90 15.02 4.67 0.14
CA GLU A 90 14.24 3.55 0.66
C GLU A 90 13.35 3.97 1.83
N ALA A 91 13.91 4.77 2.76
CA ALA A 91 13.15 5.29 3.90
C ALA A 91 12.00 6.19 3.45
N GLU A 92 12.25 7.13 2.55
CA GLU A 92 11.23 8.04 2.03
C GLU A 92 10.17 7.29 1.22
N PHE A 93 10.57 6.28 0.47
CA PHE A 93 9.62 5.43 -0.24
C PHE A 93 8.72 4.66 0.73
N GLY A 94 9.30 4.16 1.82
CA GLY A 94 8.54 3.51 2.89
C GLY A 94 7.51 4.44 3.52
N ASP A 95 7.90 5.69 3.78
CA ASP A 95 7.00 6.71 4.33
C ASP A 95 5.85 7.02 3.36
N LEU A 96 6.15 7.10 2.06
CA LEU A 96 5.14 7.30 1.03
C LEU A 96 4.14 6.13 1.00
N LEU A 97 4.64 4.90 0.99
CA LEU A 97 3.78 3.71 1.03
C LEU A 97 2.90 3.70 2.28
N PHE A 98 3.47 4.03 3.43
CA PHE A 98 2.72 4.08 4.69
C PHE A 98 1.58 5.09 4.62
N SER A 99 1.84 6.28 4.05
CA SER A 99 0.80 7.31 3.87
C SER A 99 -0.30 6.86 2.91
N LEU A 100 0.04 6.13 1.84
CA LEU A 100 -0.94 5.57 0.90
C LEU A 100 -1.82 4.52 1.57
N ILE A 101 -1.26 3.70 2.46
CA ILE A 101 -2.03 2.71 3.21
C ILE A 101 -3.01 3.41 4.16
N ASN A 102 -2.63 4.55 4.75
CA ASN A 102 -3.55 5.36 5.54
C ASN A 102 -4.73 5.87 4.71
N VAL A 103 -4.48 6.30 3.47
CA VAL A 103 -5.56 6.66 2.54
C VAL A 103 -6.52 5.48 2.38
N ALA A 104 -5.97 4.30 2.07
CA ALA A 104 -6.78 3.09 1.89
C ALA A 104 -7.64 2.82 3.12
N ARG A 105 -7.04 2.87 4.32
CA ARG A 105 -7.74 2.62 5.57
C ARG A 105 -8.88 3.61 5.79
N LEU A 106 -8.61 4.91 5.63
CA LEU A 106 -9.62 5.95 5.87
C LEU A 106 -10.76 5.94 4.86
N TYR A 107 -10.50 5.49 3.63
CA TYR A 107 -11.50 5.39 2.57
C TYR A 107 -12.08 3.96 2.43
N LYS A 108 -11.81 3.09 3.41
CA LYS A 108 -12.33 1.72 3.48
C LYS A 108 -11.95 0.85 2.28
N ILE A 109 -10.75 1.06 1.78
CA ILE A 109 -10.14 0.26 0.71
C ILE A 109 -9.21 -0.75 1.37
N LYS A 110 -9.24 -2.00 0.90
CA LYS A 110 -8.28 -3.02 1.31
C LYS A 110 -7.08 -2.97 0.37
N PRO A 111 -5.95 -2.40 0.80
CA PRO A 111 -4.83 -2.16 -0.12
C PRO A 111 -4.23 -3.44 -0.69
N ASP A 112 -4.19 -4.50 0.09
CA ASP A 112 -3.68 -5.80 -0.36
C ASP A 112 -4.55 -6.36 -1.48
N ASN A 113 -5.86 -6.37 -1.30
CA ASN A 113 -6.80 -6.81 -2.32
C ASN A 113 -6.73 -5.94 -3.58
N ALA A 114 -6.63 -4.63 -3.40
CA ALA A 114 -6.53 -3.68 -4.52
C ALA A 114 -5.30 -3.97 -5.37
N LEU A 115 -4.15 -4.18 -4.71
CA LEU A 115 -2.90 -4.49 -5.41
C LEU A 115 -2.98 -5.85 -6.10
N GLU A 116 -3.57 -6.86 -5.45
CA GLU A 116 -3.73 -8.18 -6.05
C GLU A 116 -4.58 -8.14 -7.33
N GLN A 117 -5.66 -7.36 -7.31
CA GLN A 117 -6.48 -7.16 -8.51
C GLN A 117 -5.67 -6.55 -9.66
N THR A 118 -4.80 -5.60 -9.35
CA THR A 118 -3.91 -5.00 -10.36
C THR A 118 -2.89 -6.01 -10.86
N ASN A 119 -2.34 -6.83 -9.97
CA ASN A 119 -1.41 -7.90 -10.36
C ASN A 119 -2.05 -8.86 -11.34
N LEU A 120 -3.24 -9.34 -11.04
CA LEU A 120 -3.97 -10.27 -11.91
C LEU A 120 -4.31 -9.63 -13.25
N LYS A 121 -4.75 -8.40 -13.24
CA LYS A 121 -5.04 -7.64 -14.45
C LYS A 121 -3.80 -7.51 -15.34
N PHE A 122 -2.68 -7.18 -14.75
CA PHE A 122 -1.40 -7.06 -15.47
C PHE A 122 -0.98 -8.41 -16.06
N ILE A 123 -1.04 -9.48 -15.28
CA ILE A 123 -0.70 -10.83 -15.74
C ILE A 123 -1.55 -11.21 -16.94
N ASN A 124 -2.86 -11.00 -16.87
CA ASN A 124 -3.78 -11.35 -17.95
C ASN A 124 -3.46 -10.58 -19.24
N ARG A 125 -3.19 -9.29 -19.11
CA ARG A 125 -2.84 -8.45 -20.27
C ARG A 125 -1.49 -8.83 -20.86
N PHE A 126 -0.52 -9.12 -20.02
CA PHE A 126 0.80 -9.54 -20.52
C PHE A 126 0.72 -10.92 -21.19
N ASN A 127 -0.07 -11.83 -20.66
CA ASN A 127 -0.34 -13.12 -21.31
C ASN A 127 -0.95 -12.96 -22.70
N TYR A 128 -1.81 -11.97 -22.88
CA TYR A 128 -2.35 -11.61 -24.19
C TYR A 128 -1.23 -11.20 -25.15
N ILE A 129 -0.30 -10.36 -24.69
CA ILE A 129 0.86 -9.93 -25.48
C ILE A 129 1.71 -11.15 -25.91
N GLU A 130 1.99 -12.05 -24.98
CA GLU A 130 2.76 -13.26 -25.27
C GLU A 130 2.06 -14.15 -26.31
N ALA A 131 0.76 -14.33 -26.18
CA ALA A 131 -0.02 -15.15 -27.10
C ALA A 131 0.00 -14.54 -28.51
N LYS A 132 -0.15 -13.23 -28.62
CA LYS A 132 -0.09 -12.53 -29.90
C LYS A 132 1.31 -12.59 -30.54
N ALA A 133 2.36 -12.47 -29.73
CA ALA A 133 3.72 -12.63 -30.22
C ALA A 133 3.93 -14.03 -30.83
N LYS A 134 3.46 -15.06 -30.15
CA LYS A 134 3.51 -16.45 -30.65
C LYS A 134 2.77 -16.61 -31.96
N GLU A 135 1.58 -16.06 -32.10
CA GLU A 135 0.80 -16.10 -33.35
C GLU A 135 1.56 -15.47 -34.49
N GLN A 136 2.34 -14.43 -34.23
CA GLN A 136 3.15 -13.72 -35.23
C GLN A 136 4.55 -14.30 -35.42
N ASN A 137 4.87 -15.41 -34.74
CA ASN A 137 6.19 -16.03 -34.71
C ASN A 137 7.31 -15.05 -34.31
N LYS A 138 6.99 -14.15 -33.36
CA LYS A 138 7.95 -13.20 -32.83
C LYS A 138 8.35 -13.59 -31.42
N ASN A 139 9.62 -13.36 -31.07
CA ASN A 139 10.10 -13.44 -29.69
C ASN A 139 9.85 -12.09 -29.01
N LEU A 140 9.40 -12.12 -27.77
CA LEU A 140 9.18 -10.88 -27.00
C LEU A 140 10.42 -10.00 -26.95
N GLN A 141 11.59 -10.60 -26.85
CA GLN A 141 12.88 -9.90 -26.78
C GLN A 141 13.21 -9.11 -28.06
N ASP A 142 12.65 -9.53 -29.19
CA ASP A 142 12.88 -8.88 -30.49
C ASP A 142 11.81 -7.84 -30.82
N MET A 143 10.78 -7.72 -29.97
CA MET A 143 9.71 -6.73 -30.14
C MET A 143 10.13 -5.38 -29.58
N SER A 144 9.72 -4.31 -30.24
CA SER A 144 9.88 -2.97 -29.70
C SER A 144 8.88 -2.70 -28.58
N LEU A 145 9.20 -1.74 -27.74
CA LEU A 145 8.25 -1.30 -26.70
C LEU A 145 6.97 -0.77 -27.33
N GLU A 146 7.06 -0.09 -28.46
CA GLU A 146 5.90 0.44 -29.18
C GLU A 146 4.96 -0.68 -29.66
N GLU A 147 5.53 -1.78 -30.18
CA GLU A 147 4.76 -2.96 -30.58
C GLU A 147 4.05 -3.60 -29.38
N MET A 148 4.77 -3.73 -28.27
CA MET A 148 4.21 -4.28 -27.03
C MET A 148 3.09 -3.39 -26.48
N GLU A 149 3.27 -2.07 -26.51
CA GLU A 149 2.24 -1.12 -26.05
C GLU A 149 0.99 -1.17 -26.90
N ALA A 150 1.12 -1.34 -28.23
CA ALA A 150 -0.03 -1.51 -29.11
C ALA A 150 -0.84 -2.75 -28.72
N LEU A 151 -0.17 -3.87 -28.44
CA LEU A 151 -0.81 -5.09 -27.97
C LEU A 151 -1.42 -4.93 -26.57
N TRP A 152 -0.77 -4.15 -25.72
CA TRP A 152 -1.31 -3.82 -24.41
C TRP A 152 -2.64 -3.08 -24.52
N GLN A 153 -2.73 -2.10 -25.44
CA GLN A 153 -3.98 -1.38 -25.69
C GLN A 153 -5.07 -2.31 -26.22
N GLU A 154 -4.72 -3.24 -27.09
CA GLU A 154 -5.66 -4.28 -27.55
C GLU A 154 -6.15 -5.12 -26.36
N ALA A 155 -5.25 -5.54 -25.49
CA ALA A 155 -5.59 -6.37 -24.32
C ALA A 155 -6.61 -5.69 -23.41
N LYS A 156 -6.54 -4.35 -23.27
CA LYS A 156 -7.50 -3.58 -22.46
C LYS A 156 -8.92 -3.64 -23.02
N GLN A 157 -9.07 -3.89 -24.31
CA GLN A 157 -10.35 -3.90 -25.01
C GLN A 157 -10.91 -5.33 -25.18
N ALA A 158 -10.11 -6.32 -24.90
CA ALA A 158 -10.48 -7.74 -25.07
C ALA A 158 -11.34 -8.27 -23.92
#